data_f59f0dd29250a2fbab5c68e9d0531648
#
_entry.id   f59f0dd29250a2fbab5c68e9d0531648
#
_cell.length_a   1.000
_cell.length_b   1.000
_cell.length_c   1.000
_cell.angle_alpha   90.00
_cell.angle_beta   90.00
_cell.angle_gamma   90.00
#
_symmetry.space_group_name_H-M   'P 1'
#
loop_
_entity.id
_entity.type
_entity.pdbx_description
1 polymer ?
#
loop_
_entity_poly.entity_id
_entity_poly.type
_entity_poly.pdbx_seq_one_letter_code
_entity_poly.pdbx_strand_id
1 'polypeptide(L)'
;MAQSISDKLKPIANSKAFNYLSIIIIVFSAILVGISIDTPATAPHYQLIIILENLVLVFFCFEILIRIFAEKKPFNYFKDAWNLFDFIIIALCFIPFKDKAIYVLRLIRILRTFRLFHAFPNLRPVIQGLISSITSVIFVALLLIILLYIYAVIGVSLFNTIDPTHFGNIWRGLFTLFQILTLENWNTIMLPANSIYPIGGPLYFISFIILGTMIIMNLFLGIIVGNMTKAMDKLNSPESMREYLNEDAIREKQLSQKLDKIEKQIKKIGKKKK
;
A
#
# COMPACT_ATOMS: atom_id res chain seq x y z
N MET A 1 -4.65 27.78 28.87
CA MET A 1 -5.85 27.67 27.99
C MET A 1 -5.77 26.46 27.06
N ALA A 2 -4.67 26.17 26.36
CA ALA A 2 -4.54 25.04 25.46
C ALA A 2 -4.69 23.64 26.13
N GLN A 3 -4.18 23.44 27.34
CA GLN A 3 -4.35 22.19 28.10
C GLN A 3 -5.82 21.88 28.45
N SER A 4 -6.62 22.89 28.76
CA SER A 4 -8.05 22.72 29.07
C SER A 4 -8.89 22.31 27.85
N ILE A 5 -8.49 22.70 26.63
CA ILE A 5 -9.16 22.34 25.38
C ILE A 5 -8.78 20.89 24.98
N SER A 6 -7.52 20.53 25.06
CA SER A 6 -7.04 19.17 24.81
C SER A 6 -7.73 18.15 25.72
N ASP A 7 -7.87 18.44 27.02
CA ASP A 7 -8.51 17.52 27.97
C ASP A 7 -10.00 17.28 27.69
N LYS A 8 -10.69 18.26 27.08
CA LYS A 8 -12.09 18.14 26.65
C LYS A 8 -12.25 17.42 25.29
N LEU A 9 -11.33 17.65 24.34
CA LEU A 9 -11.44 17.10 23.00
C LEU A 9 -10.87 15.67 22.89
N LYS A 10 -9.91 15.31 23.72
CA LYS A 10 -9.28 13.99 23.70
C LYS A 10 -10.27 12.81 23.88
N PRO A 11 -11.24 12.85 24.82
CA PRO A 11 -12.24 11.80 24.92
C PRO A 11 -13.16 11.72 23.69
N ILE A 12 -13.43 12.86 23.01
CA ILE A 12 -14.23 12.89 21.79
C ILE A 12 -13.44 12.26 20.63
N ALA A 13 -12.20 12.72 20.41
CA ALA A 13 -11.33 12.24 19.34
C ALA A 13 -11.04 10.72 19.44
N ASN A 14 -10.97 10.18 20.66
CA ASN A 14 -10.69 8.76 20.91
C ASN A 14 -11.97 7.93 21.12
N SER A 15 -13.15 8.52 21.05
CA SER A 15 -14.41 7.78 21.25
C SER A 15 -14.65 6.80 20.09
N LYS A 16 -15.13 5.60 20.43
CA LYS A 16 -15.49 4.59 19.41
C LYS A 16 -16.56 5.13 18.45
N ALA A 17 -17.54 5.86 18.97
CA ALA A 17 -18.62 6.44 18.18
C ALA A 17 -18.07 7.44 17.13
N PHE A 18 -17.15 8.32 17.51
CA PHE A 18 -16.52 9.28 16.59
C PHE A 18 -15.72 8.58 15.51
N ASN A 19 -14.94 7.54 15.87
CA ASN A 19 -14.18 6.78 14.91
C ASN A 19 -15.07 5.99 13.92
N TYR A 20 -16.16 5.37 14.41
CA TYR A 20 -17.14 4.71 13.53
C TYR A 20 -17.84 5.71 12.60
N LEU A 21 -18.20 6.87 13.09
CA LEU A 21 -18.80 7.94 12.27
C LEU A 21 -17.83 8.37 11.17
N SER A 22 -16.55 8.60 11.50
CA SER A 22 -15.51 8.92 10.50
C SER A 22 -15.42 7.83 9.43
N ILE A 23 -15.38 6.54 9.81
CA ILE A 23 -15.34 5.43 8.86
C ILE A 23 -16.56 5.44 7.93
N ILE A 24 -17.75 5.61 8.47
CA ILE A 24 -19.00 5.65 7.67
C ILE A 24 -18.95 6.81 6.68
N ILE A 25 -18.50 7.99 7.09
CA ILE A 25 -18.41 9.17 6.22
C ILE A 25 -17.32 8.99 5.16
N ILE A 26 -16.20 8.34 5.48
CA ILE A 26 -15.16 8.03 4.48
C ILE A 26 -15.71 7.06 3.42
N VAL A 27 -16.41 5.99 3.82
CA VAL A 27 -17.04 5.05 2.88
C VAL A 27 -18.09 5.76 2.02
N PHE A 28 -18.93 6.58 2.64
CA PHE A 28 -19.93 7.38 1.93
C PHE A 28 -19.28 8.33 0.93
N SER A 29 -18.18 9.02 1.32
CA SER A 29 -17.39 9.86 0.43
C SER A 29 -16.83 9.09 -0.77
N ALA A 30 -16.35 7.87 -0.56
CA ALA A 30 -15.83 7.03 -1.65
C ALA A 30 -16.92 6.67 -2.66
N ILE A 31 -18.12 6.34 -2.18
CA ILE A 31 -19.28 6.05 -3.02
C ILE A 31 -19.71 7.31 -3.80
N LEU A 32 -19.78 8.46 -3.13
CA LEU A 32 -20.13 9.74 -3.79
C LEU A 32 -19.16 10.09 -4.91
N VAL A 33 -17.85 9.90 -4.70
CA VAL A 33 -16.83 10.13 -5.73
C VAL A 33 -17.06 9.21 -6.92
N GLY A 34 -17.35 7.92 -6.69
CA GLY A 34 -17.66 6.99 -7.77
C GLY A 34 -18.86 7.45 -8.60
N ILE A 35 -19.96 7.83 -7.94
CA ILE A 35 -21.18 8.35 -8.62
C ILE A 35 -20.88 9.66 -9.35
N SER A 36 -20.06 10.56 -8.76
CA SER A 36 -19.68 11.85 -9.35
C SER A 36 -18.90 11.70 -10.66
N ILE A 37 -18.10 10.64 -10.81
CA ILE A 37 -17.35 10.37 -12.04
C ILE A 37 -18.28 10.02 -13.20
N ASP A 38 -19.29 9.20 -12.94
CA ASP A 38 -20.22 8.72 -13.96
C ASP A 38 -21.36 9.73 -14.27
N THR A 39 -21.54 10.73 -13.40
CA THR A 39 -22.63 11.69 -13.53
C THR A 39 -22.18 12.91 -14.39
N PRO A 40 -22.76 13.15 -15.56
CA PRO A 40 -22.45 14.34 -16.36
C PRO A 40 -22.90 15.61 -15.65
N ALA A 41 -22.20 16.72 -15.88
CA ALA A 41 -22.49 18.02 -15.27
C ALA A 41 -23.90 18.56 -15.59
N THR A 42 -24.51 18.03 -16.64
CA THR A 42 -25.87 18.38 -17.09
C THR A 42 -26.97 17.60 -16.37
N ALA A 43 -26.61 16.59 -15.58
CA ALA A 43 -27.59 15.75 -14.89
C ALA A 43 -28.28 16.54 -13.76
N PRO A 44 -29.60 16.37 -13.55
CA PRO A 44 -30.36 17.10 -12.53
C PRO A 44 -29.84 16.86 -11.10
N HIS A 45 -29.20 15.73 -10.83
CA HIS A 45 -28.65 15.39 -9.52
C HIS A 45 -27.21 15.82 -9.30
N TYR A 46 -26.54 16.40 -10.31
CA TYR A 46 -25.12 16.80 -10.22
C TYR A 46 -24.88 17.82 -9.12
N GLN A 47 -25.77 18.83 -9.01
CA GLN A 47 -25.68 19.85 -7.96
C GLN A 47 -25.79 19.25 -6.55
N LEU A 48 -26.68 18.28 -6.36
CA LEU A 48 -26.81 17.59 -5.07
C LEU A 48 -25.54 16.84 -4.70
N ILE A 49 -24.92 16.15 -5.66
CA ILE A 49 -23.66 15.43 -5.45
C ILE A 49 -22.56 16.41 -4.99
N ILE A 50 -22.41 17.55 -5.65
CA ILE A 50 -21.42 18.58 -5.27
C ILE A 50 -21.67 19.10 -3.85
N ILE A 51 -22.94 19.37 -3.49
CA ILE A 51 -23.28 19.81 -2.13
C ILE A 51 -22.89 18.78 -1.11
N LEU A 52 -23.22 17.51 -1.34
CA LEU A 52 -22.86 16.42 -0.44
C LEU A 52 -21.34 16.24 -0.32
N GLU A 53 -20.60 16.34 -1.43
CA GLU A 53 -19.14 16.30 -1.43
C GLU A 53 -18.51 17.42 -0.58
N ASN A 54 -19.06 18.65 -0.68
CA ASN A 54 -18.60 19.80 0.11
C ASN A 54 -18.93 19.63 1.60
N LEU A 55 -20.10 19.08 1.94
CA LEU A 55 -20.46 18.77 3.33
C LEU A 55 -19.51 17.75 3.95
N VAL A 56 -19.18 16.70 3.20
CA VAL A 56 -18.20 15.70 3.61
C VAL A 56 -16.81 16.31 3.82
N LEU A 57 -16.38 17.21 2.92
CA LEU A 57 -15.11 17.92 3.07
C LEU A 57 -15.07 18.78 4.34
N VAL A 58 -16.14 19.53 4.60
CA VAL A 58 -16.29 20.31 5.83
C VAL A 58 -16.21 19.42 7.07
N PHE A 59 -16.88 18.27 7.05
CA PHE A 59 -16.80 17.30 8.15
C PHE A 59 -15.35 16.85 8.39
N PHE A 60 -14.62 16.51 7.34
CA PHE A 60 -13.22 16.08 7.45
C PHE A 60 -12.30 17.19 7.98
N CYS A 61 -12.56 18.44 7.63
CA CYS A 61 -11.83 19.56 8.22
C CYS A 61 -12.06 19.66 9.73
N PHE A 62 -13.32 19.54 10.17
CA PHE A 62 -13.64 19.52 11.59
C PHE A 62 -13.04 18.33 12.31
N GLU A 63 -13.07 17.15 11.72
CA GLU A 63 -12.45 15.94 12.27
C GLU A 63 -10.95 16.16 12.52
N ILE A 64 -10.22 16.66 11.51
CA ILE A 64 -8.77 16.91 11.64
C ILE A 64 -8.50 17.97 12.68
N LEU A 65 -9.25 19.06 12.70
CA LEU A 65 -9.11 20.11 13.72
C LEU A 65 -9.33 19.54 15.15
N ILE A 66 -10.37 18.74 15.36
CA ILE A 66 -10.62 18.09 16.64
C ILE A 66 -9.42 17.21 17.04
N ARG A 67 -8.89 16.41 16.12
CA ARG A 67 -7.74 15.52 16.38
C ARG A 67 -6.46 16.31 16.67
N ILE A 68 -6.19 17.41 15.96
CA ILE A 68 -5.03 18.29 16.20
C ILE A 68 -5.13 18.94 17.59
N PHE A 69 -6.29 19.50 17.95
CA PHE A 69 -6.48 20.16 19.24
C PHE A 69 -6.67 19.19 20.42
N ALA A 70 -6.98 17.91 20.14
CA ALA A 70 -6.98 16.85 21.15
C ALA A 70 -5.56 16.49 21.65
N GLU A 71 -4.53 16.77 20.87
CA GLU A 71 -3.15 16.57 21.27
C GLU A 71 -2.68 17.70 22.21
N LYS A 72 -1.91 17.36 23.25
CA LYS A 72 -1.33 18.36 24.19
C LYS A 72 -0.45 19.39 23.48
N LYS A 73 0.22 18.96 22.41
CA LYS A 73 0.98 19.82 21.49
C LYS A 73 0.50 19.51 20.08
N PRO A 74 -0.06 20.47 19.31
CA PRO A 74 -0.59 20.26 17.96
C PRO A 74 0.42 19.62 17.00
N PHE A 75 1.71 19.92 17.18
CA PHE A 75 2.79 19.30 16.39
C PHE A 75 2.93 17.78 16.58
N ASN A 76 2.46 17.23 17.69
CA ASN A 76 2.52 15.78 17.90
C ASN A 76 1.58 15.02 16.96
N TYR A 77 0.51 15.64 16.49
CA TYR A 77 -0.37 15.08 15.48
C TYR A 77 0.37 14.72 14.19
N PHE A 78 1.29 15.60 13.74
CA PHE A 78 2.06 15.42 12.50
C PHE A 78 3.23 14.45 12.62
N LYS A 79 3.55 13.93 13.80
CA LYS A 79 4.57 12.89 13.97
C LYS A 79 4.11 11.51 13.54
N ASP A 80 2.80 11.27 13.55
CA ASP A 80 2.22 10.04 13.00
C ASP A 80 2.05 10.21 11.48
N ALA A 81 2.68 9.31 10.72
CA ALA A 81 2.64 9.35 9.26
C ALA A 81 1.21 9.23 8.69
N TRP A 82 0.32 8.50 9.36
CA TRP A 82 -1.07 8.36 8.95
C TRP A 82 -1.88 9.64 9.16
N ASN A 83 -1.66 10.30 10.27
CA ASN A 83 -2.28 11.60 10.55
C ASN A 83 -1.79 12.68 9.58
N LEU A 84 -0.48 12.67 9.27
CA LEU A 84 0.11 13.57 8.28
C LEU A 84 -0.48 13.32 6.89
N PHE A 85 -0.64 12.06 6.51
CA PHE A 85 -1.26 11.66 5.24
C PHE A 85 -2.70 12.18 5.11
N ASP A 86 -3.53 12.00 6.16
CA ASP A 86 -4.90 12.53 6.19
C ASP A 86 -4.93 14.04 6.04
N PHE A 87 -4.03 14.74 6.74
CA PHE A 87 -3.92 16.20 6.67
C PHE A 87 -3.54 16.67 5.26
N ILE A 88 -2.52 16.04 4.64
CA ILE A 88 -2.07 16.39 3.29
C ILE A 88 -3.21 16.23 2.27
N ILE A 89 -3.94 15.11 2.32
CA ILE A 89 -5.06 14.86 1.40
C ILE A 89 -6.12 15.96 1.51
N ILE A 90 -6.49 16.37 2.73
CA ILE A 90 -7.49 17.41 2.90
C ILE A 90 -6.93 18.78 2.51
N ALA A 91 -5.68 19.10 2.87
CA ALA A 91 -5.04 20.34 2.47
C ALA A 91 -4.95 20.52 0.94
N LEU A 92 -4.67 19.44 0.21
CA LEU A 92 -4.67 19.44 -1.25
C LEU A 92 -6.04 19.82 -1.85
N CYS A 93 -7.14 19.51 -1.18
CA CYS A 93 -8.49 19.90 -1.63
C CYS A 93 -8.73 21.42 -1.61
N PHE A 94 -7.92 22.18 -0.88
CA PHE A 94 -8.04 23.66 -0.78
C PHE A 94 -7.11 24.42 -1.71
N ILE A 95 -6.25 23.74 -2.47
CA ILE A 95 -5.36 24.44 -3.42
C ILE A 95 -6.19 24.93 -4.60
N PRO A 96 -6.23 26.24 -4.86
CA PRO A 96 -6.94 26.80 -6.01
C PRO A 96 -6.13 26.54 -7.29
N PHE A 97 -6.59 25.60 -8.11
CA PHE A 97 -6.02 25.35 -9.42
C PHE A 97 -6.74 26.22 -10.47
N LYS A 98 -5.98 26.90 -11.31
CA LYS A 98 -6.51 27.71 -12.42
C LYS A 98 -7.12 26.82 -13.54
N ASP A 99 -7.95 27.39 -14.36
CA ASP A 99 -8.93 26.83 -15.32
C ASP A 99 -8.57 25.56 -16.12
N LYS A 100 -7.30 25.22 -16.30
CA LYS A 100 -6.89 23.98 -17.01
C LYS A 100 -6.78 22.74 -16.12
N ALA A 101 -7.02 22.86 -14.82
CA ALA A 101 -6.78 21.81 -13.83
C ALA A 101 -8.06 21.10 -13.33
N ILE A 102 -9.17 21.17 -14.09
CA ILE A 102 -10.43 20.46 -13.73
C ILE A 102 -10.16 18.96 -13.51
N TYR A 103 -9.31 18.34 -14.31
CA TYR A 103 -8.93 16.94 -14.16
C TYR A 103 -8.13 16.70 -12.87
N VAL A 104 -7.23 17.63 -12.51
CA VAL A 104 -6.45 17.55 -11.26
C VAL A 104 -7.35 17.66 -10.04
N LEU A 105 -8.34 18.57 -10.07
CA LEU A 105 -9.34 18.68 -8.99
C LEU A 105 -10.16 17.40 -8.83
N ARG A 106 -10.51 16.72 -9.93
CA ARG A 106 -11.17 15.41 -9.87
C ARG A 106 -10.25 14.35 -9.23
N LEU A 107 -8.97 14.30 -9.63
CA LEU A 107 -8.00 13.37 -9.03
C LEU A 107 -7.82 13.62 -7.54
N ILE A 108 -7.73 14.87 -7.09
CA ILE A 108 -7.61 15.21 -5.67
C ILE A 108 -8.85 14.73 -4.88
N ARG A 109 -10.06 14.85 -5.46
CA ARG A 109 -11.27 14.29 -4.85
C ARG A 109 -11.17 12.77 -4.68
N ILE A 110 -10.62 12.06 -5.67
CA ILE A 110 -10.40 10.61 -5.59
C ILE A 110 -9.37 10.29 -4.50
N LEU A 111 -8.29 11.07 -4.34
CA LEU A 111 -7.26 10.84 -3.33
C LEU A 111 -7.83 10.79 -1.89
N ARG A 112 -8.92 11.54 -1.61
CA ARG A 112 -9.55 11.47 -0.27
C ARG A 112 -10.09 10.07 0.08
N THR A 113 -10.40 9.21 -0.91
CA THR A 113 -10.82 7.83 -0.66
C THR A 113 -9.70 6.98 -0.06
N PHE A 114 -8.43 7.35 -0.25
CA PHE A 114 -7.29 6.67 0.36
C PHE A 114 -7.24 6.78 1.89
N ARG A 115 -8.02 7.70 2.48
CA ARG A 115 -8.24 7.72 3.93
C ARG A 115 -8.86 6.42 4.46
N LEU A 116 -9.49 5.60 3.61
CA LEU A 116 -9.93 4.26 3.97
C LEU A 116 -8.78 3.41 4.53
N PHE A 117 -7.55 3.56 4.05
CA PHE A 117 -6.40 2.83 4.57
C PHE A 117 -6.11 3.16 6.04
N HIS A 118 -6.31 4.43 6.42
CA HIS A 118 -6.18 4.86 7.81
C HIS A 118 -7.38 4.42 8.67
N ALA A 119 -8.58 4.41 8.10
CA ALA A 119 -9.81 4.07 8.79
C ALA A 119 -9.87 2.60 9.24
N PHE A 120 -9.18 1.69 8.54
CA PHE A 120 -9.12 0.28 8.87
C PHE A 120 -7.79 -0.10 9.55
N PRO A 121 -7.76 -0.22 10.90
CA PRO A 121 -6.52 -0.52 11.64
C PRO A 121 -5.82 -1.80 11.18
N ASN A 122 -6.59 -2.79 10.72
CA ASN A 122 -6.06 -4.07 10.23
C ASN A 122 -5.29 -3.96 8.91
N LEU A 123 -5.51 -2.89 8.13
CA LEU A 123 -4.77 -2.64 6.88
C LEU A 123 -3.40 -1.99 7.12
N ARG A 124 -3.22 -1.28 8.23
CA ARG A 124 -1.97 -0.59 8.55
C ARG A 124 -0.75 -1.52 8.59
N PRO A 125 -0.78 -2.69 9.27
CA PRO A 125 0.34 -3.62 9.26
C PRO A 125 0.65 -4.16 7.85
N VAL A 126 -0.39 -4.39 7.04
CA VAL A 126 -0.23 -4.86 5.65
C VAL A 126 0.49 -3.81 4.82
N ILE A 127 0.06 -2.55 4.89
CA ILE A 127 0.68 -1.43 4.16
C ILE A 127 2.11 -1.19 4.66
N GLN A 128 2.35 -1.24 5.97
CA GLN A 128 3.69 -1.12 6.53
C GLN A 128 4.60 -2.26 6.07
N GLY A 129 4.09 -3.49 6.00
CA GLY A 129 4.79 -4.64 5.45
C GLY A 129 5.17 -4.42 3.97
N LEU A 130 4.24 -3.91 3.15
CA LEU A 130 4.51 -3.56 1.75
C LEU A 130 5.58 -2.48 1.64
N ILE A 131 5.47 -1.39 2.41
CA ILE A 131 6.45 -0.29 2.39
C ILE A 131 7.84 -0.78 2.84
N SER A 132 7.91 -1.61 3.88
CA SER A 132 9.18 -2.16 4.35
C SER A 132 9.85 -3.07 3.33
N SER A 133 9.07 -3.74 2.49
CA SER A 133 9.59 -4.58 1.41
C SER A 133 10.23 -3.77 0.27
N ILE A 134 9.79 -2.52 0.05
CA ILE A 134 10.33 -1.64 -1.00
C ILE A 134 11.82 -1.38 -0.78
N THR A 135 12.27 -1.20 0.47
CA THR A 135 13.68 -0.94 0.78
C THR A 135 14.61 -2.05 0.30
N SER A 136 14.17 -3.30 0.35
CA SER A 136 14.94 -4.45 -0.12
C SER A 136 15.00 -4.54 -1.66
N VAL A 137 14.04 -3.93 -2.35
CA VAL A 137 13.84 -4.01 -3.80
C VAL A 137 14.53 -2.86 -4.53
N ILE A 138 14.80 -1.73 -3.85
CA ILE A 138 15.21 -0.47 -4.49
C ILE A 138 16.49 -0.58 -5.32
N PHE A 139 17.48 -1.35 -4.85
CA PHE A 139 18.74 -1.52 -5.57
C PHE A 139 18.57 -2.34 -6.86
N VAL A 140 17.70 -3.34 -6.83
CA VAL A 140 17.41 -4.17 -8.02
C VAL A 140 16.53 -3.39 -9.00
N ALA A 141 15.58 -2.59 -8.50
CA ALA A 141 14.79 -1.67 -9.32
C ALA A 141 15.69 -0.62 -10.00
N LEU A 142 16.70 -0.09 -9.30
CA LEU A 142 17.68 0.83 -9.88
C LEU A 142 18.47 0.16 -11.01
N LEU A 143 18.94 -1.08 -10.79
CA LEU A 143 19.64 -1.85 -11.84
C LEU A 143 18.74 -2.05 -13.06
N LEU A 144 17.46 -2.36 -12.85
CA LEU A 144 16.49 -2.53 -13.91
C LEU A 144 16.25 -1.22 -14.67
N ILE A 145 16.15 -0.09 -14.00
CA ILE A 145 16.00 1.25 -14.61
C ILE A 145 17.22 1.57 -15.47
N ILE A 146 18.41 1.27 -15.00
CA ILE A 146 19.66 1.45 -15.76
C ILE A 146 19.65 0.57 -17.02
N LEU A 147 19.26 -0.69 -16.90
CA LEU A 147 19.13 -1.60 -18.04
C LEU A 147 18.15 -1.06 -19.08
N LEU A 148 16.94 -0.68 -18.64
CA LEU A 148 15.91 -0.08 -19.48
C LEU A 148 16.43 1.15 -20.22
N TYR A 149 17.13 2.04 -19.51
CA TYR A 149 17.67 3.26 -20.10
C TYR A 149 18.73 2.97 -21.17
N ILE A 150 19.71 2.09 -20.88
CA ILE A 150 20.75 1.72 -21.84
C ILE A 150 20.12 1.13 -23.10
N TYR A 151 19.22 0.15 -22.95
CA TYR A 151 18.53 -0.45 -24.09
C TYR A 151 17.62 0.53 -24.81
N ALA A 152 16.97 1.47 -24.13
CA ALA A 152 16.17 2.51 -24.77
C ALA A 152 17.04 3.42 -25.66
N VAL A 153 18.22 3.82 -25.19
CA VAL A 153 19.16 4.63 -25.97
C VAL A 153 19.62 3.86 -27.22
N ILE A 154 19.99 2.60 -27.06
CA ILE A 154 20.40 1.73 -28.20
C ILE A 154 19.21 1.53 -29.15
N GLY A 155 18.02 1.20 -28.63
CA GLY A 155 16.83 0.94 -29.44
C GLY A 155 16.38 2.16 -30.23
N VAL A 156 16.38 3.35 -29.63
CA VAL A 156 16.08 4.61 -30.34
C VAL A 156 17.14 4.90 -31.40
N SER A 157 18.41 4.67 -31.09
CA SER A 157 19.50 4.90 -32.09
C SER A 157 19.39 3.99 -33.27
N LEU A 158 18.94 2.75 -33.10
CA LEU A 158 18.88 1.74 -34.19
C LEU A 158 17.53 1.77 -34.93
N PHE A 159 16.42 2.02 -34.23
CA PHE A 159 15.08 1.74 -34.73
C PHE A 159 14.17 2.98 -34.85
N ASN A 160 14.63 4.19 -34.55
CA ASN A 160 13.79 5.40 -34.57
C ASN A 160 13.14 5.68 -35.95
N THR A 161 13.82 5.37 -37.03
CA THR A 161 13.35 5.52 -38.42
C THR A 161 12.55 4.32 -38.90
N ILE A 162 12.82 3.13 -38.35
CA ILE A 162 12.20 1.87 -38.73
C ILE A 162 10.86 1.70 -38.06
N ASP A 163 10.82 1.99 -36.77
CA ASP A 163 9.62 1.92 -35.92
C ASP A 163 9.50 3.14 -34.99
N PRO A 164 9.11 4.29 -35.56
CA PRO A 164 8.95 5.53 -34.76
C PRO A 164 7.81 5.43 -33.74
N THR A 165 6.92 4.47 -33.87
CA THR A 165 5.81 4.25 -32.91
C THR A 165 6.36 3.78 -31.57
N HIS A 166 7.28 2.84 -31.57
CA HIS A 166 7.87 2.24 -30.39
C HIS A 166 9.20 2.89 -29.98
N PHE A 167 10.04 3.32 -30.94
CA PHE A 167 11.39 3.82 -30.70
C PHE A 167 11.62 5.26 -31.21
N GLY A 168 10.57 6.04 -31.51
CA GLY A 168 10.71 7.40 -32.05
C GLY A 168 11.35 8.41 -31.09
N ASN A 169 11.39 8.14 -29.80
CA ASN A 169 12.11 8.91 -28.78
C ASN A 169 12.36 8.06 -27.53
N ILE A 170 13.20 8.59 -26.60
CA ILE A 170 13.60 7.86 -25.38
C ILE A 170 12.40 7.43 -24.53
N TRP A 171 11.37 8.28 -24.38
CA TRP A 171 10.19 7.95 -23.56
C TRP A 171 9.38 6.80 -24.16
N ARG A 172 9.21 6.80 -25.48
CA ARG A 172 8.57 5.69 -26.19
C ARG A 172 9.41 4.41 -26.08
N GLY A 173 10.73 4.52 -26.27
CA GLY A 173 11.65 3.40 -26.10
C GLY A 173 11.58 2.78 -24.70
N LEU A 174 11.60 3.61 -23.65
CA LEU A 174 11.47 3.15 -22.26
C LEU A 174 10.13 2.45 -22.01
N PHE A 175 9.02 3.03 -22.49
CA PHE A 175 7.70 2.42 -22.33
C PHE A 175 7.58 1.10 -23.08
N THR A 176 8.11 1.03 -24.32
CA THR A 176 8.15 -0.18 -25.13
C THR A 176 8.97 -1.28 -24.46
N LEU A 177 10.14 -0.94 -23.94
CA LEU A 177 10.97 -1.90 -23.22
C LEU A 177 10.34 -2.36 -21.90
N PHE A 178 9.65 -1.47 -21.19
CA PHE A 178 8.86 -1.85 -20.03
C PHE A 178 7.76 -2.86 -20.41
N GLN A 179 7.07 -2.65 -21.52
CA GLN A 179 6.08 -3.60 -22.04
C GLN A 179 6.73 -4.94 -22.38
N ILE A 180 7.87 -4.93 -23.10
CA ILE A 180 8.62 -6.16 -23.45
C ILE A 180 9.11 -6.90 -22.20
N LEU A 181 9.47 -6.17 -21.13
CA LEU A 181 9.89 -6.76 -19.86
C LEU A 181 8.79 -7.61 -19.21
N THR A 182 7.52 -7.25 -19.43
CA THR A 182 6.37 -8.07 -19.02
C THR A 182 6.11 -9.26 -19.96
N LEU A 183 6.94 -9.45 -20.95
CA LEU A 183 6.83 -10.45 -22.03
C LEU A 183 5.61 -10.23 -22.92
N GLU A 184 5.02 -9.03 -22.88
CA GLU A 184 3.86 -8.71 -23.68
C GLU A 184 4.27 -8.23 -25.07
N ASN A 185 3.70 -8.85 -26.11
CA ASN A 185 3.75 -8.44 -27.51
C ASN A 185 5.15 -8.21 -28.10
N TRP A 186 6.22 -8.70 -27.43
CA TRP A 186 7.61 -8.47 -27.84
C TRP A 186 7.90 -8.97 -29.26
N ASN A 187 7.27 -10.07 -29.67
CA ASN A 187 7.46 -10.65 -31.00
C ASN A 187 6.98 -9.69 -32.09
N THR A 188 5.79 -9.09 -31.93
CA THR A 188 5.23 -8.14 -32.91
C THR A 188 6.07 -6.86 -32.99
N ILE A 189 6.56 -6.38 -31.85
CA ILE A 189 7.45 -5.20 -31.76
C ILE A 189 8.80 -5.46 -32.42
N MET A 190 9.29 -6.69 -32.37
CA MET A 190 10.55 -7.10 -33.03
C MET A 190 10.44 -7.15 -34.54
N LEU A 191 9.27 -7.47 -35.11
CA LEU A 191 9.15 -7.75 -36.57
C LEU A 191 9.67 -6.64 -37.49
N PRO A 192 9.37 -5.33 -37.25
CA PRO A 192 9.93 -4.25 -38.09
C PRO A 192 11.46 -4.21 -38.06
N ALA A 193 12.06 -4.39 -36.88
CA ALA A 193 13.51 -4.44 -36.70
C ALA A 193 14.14 -5.66 -37.38
N ASN A 194 13.49 -6.84 -37.29
CA ASN A 194 13.94 -8.07 -37.93
C ASN A 194 13.92 -7.97 -39.44
N SER A 195 12.98 -7.25 -40.05
CA SER A 195 12.91 -7.09 -41.51
C SER A 195 14.12 -6.36 -42.10
N ILE A 196 14.74 -5.44 -41.32
CA ILE A 196 15.91 -4.67 -41.75
C ILE A 196 17.21 -5.24 -41.22
N TYR A 197 17.17 -5.71 -39.97
CA TYR A 197 18.33 -6.34 -39.31
C TYR A 197 18.01 -7.78 -38.90
N PRO A 198 18.09 -8.77 -39.84
CA PRO A 198 17.61 -10.13 -39.56
C PRO A 198 18.32 -10.86 -38.39
N ILE A 199 19.55 -10.46 -38.07
CA ILE A 199 20.32 -11.00 -36.94
C ILE A 199 20.33 -9.98 -35.77
N GLY A 200 20.59 -8.71 -36.04
CA GLY A 200 20.75 -7.69 -35.02
C GLY A 200 19.44 -7.37 -34.29
N GLY A 201 18.29 -7.35 -34.98
CA GLY A 201 16.98 -7.14 -34.39
C GLY A 201 16.66 -8.21 -33.33
N PRO A 202 16.57 -9.49 -33.69
CA PRO A 202 16.34 -10.54 -32.72
C PRO A 202 17.36 -10.57 -31.58
N LEU A 203 18.64 -10.37 -31.87
CA LEU A 203 19.68 -10.35 -30.82
C LEU A 203 19.45 -9.26 -29.80
N TYR A 204 19.07 -8.04 -30.23
CA TYR A 204 18.75 -6.93 -29.33
C TYR A 204 17.58 -7.29 -28.39
N PHE A 205 16.46 -7.75 -28.94
CA PHE A 205 15.26 -8.05 -28.15
C PHE A 205 15.44 -9.24 -27.23
N ILE A 206 16.04 -10.34 -27.73
CA ILE A 206 16.28 -11.54 -26.94
C ILE A 206 17.28 -11.28 -25.82
N SER A 207 18.37 -10.54 -26.08
CA SER A 207 19.33 -10.19 -25.03
C SER A 207 18.68 -9.33 -23.94
N PHE A 208 17.83 -8.38 -24.30
CA PHE A 208 17.08 -7.57 -23.35
C PHE A 208 16.16 -8.44 -22.48
N ILE A 209 15.38 -9.35 -23.09
CA ILE A 209 14.47 -10.25 -22.38
C ILE A 209 15.25 -11.14 -21.41
N ILE A 210 16.34 -11.76 -21.85
CA ILE A 210 17.16 -12.62 -20.98
C ILE A 210 17.69 -11.83 -19.78
N LEU A 211 18.31 -10.68 -19.99
CA LEU A 211 18.87 -9.86 -18.92
C LEU A 211 17.80 -9.31 -18.00
N GLY A 212 16.71 -8.78 -18.55
CA GLY A 212 15.60 -8.25 -17.77
C GLY A 212 14.92 -9.32 -16.92
N THR A 213 14.64 -10.48 -17.52
CA THR A 213 14.04 -11.61 -16.80
C THR A 213 14.96 -12.12 -15.69
N MET A 214 16.28 -12.21 -15.96
CA MET A 214 17.26 -12.62 -14.96
C MET A 214 17.29 -11.67 -13.77
N ILE A 215 17.22 -10.35 -13.99
CA ILE A 215 17.16 -9.35 -12.91
C ILE A 215 15.87 -9.50 -12.10
N ILE A 216 14.73 -9.66 -12.76
CA ILE A 216 13.44 -9.84 -12.08
C ILE A 216 13.43 -11.13 -11.26
N MET A 217 13.90 -12.25 -11.81
CA MET A 217 13.95 -13.53 -11.09
C MET A 217 14.86 -13.45 -9.87
N ASN A 218 16.02 -12.79 -9.98
CA ASN A 218 16.90 -12.56 -8.85
C ASN A 218 16.25 -11.66 -7.78
N LEU A 219 15.41 -10.71 -8.18
CA LEU A 219 14.62 -9.89 -7.25
C LEU A 219 13.63 -10.77 -6.46
N PHE A 220 12.85 -11.62 -7.14
CA PHE A 220 11.91 -12.52 -6.47
C PHE A 220 12.62 -13.46 -5.50
N LEU A 221 13.72 -14.09 -5.93
CA LEU A 221 14.52 -14.96 -5.07
C LEU A 221 15.07 -14.19 -3.86
N GLY A 222 15.60 -12.99 -4.05
CA GLY A 222 16.10 -12.14 -2.98
C GLY A 222 15.03 -11.79 -1.94
N ILE A 223 13.82 -11.47 -2.37
CA ILE A 223 12.68 -11.19 -1.48
C ILE A 223 12.28 -12.45 -0.70
N ILE A 224 12.15 -13.59 -1.38
CA ILE A 224 11.74 -14.85 -0.74
C ILE A 224 12.77 -15.28 0.31
N VAL A 225 14.05 -15.33 -0.09
CA VAL A 225 15.14 -15.71 0.82
C VAL A 225 15.25 -14.73 1.98
N GLY A 226 15.22 -13.42 1.71
CA GLY A 226 15.28 -12.40 2.76
C GLY A 226 14.13 -12.49 3.78
N ASN A 227 12.91 -12.77 3.33
CA ASN A 227 11.78 -12.98 4.23
C ASN A 227 11.88 -14.28 5.02
N MET A 228 12.38 -15.34 4.38
CA MET A 228 12.60 -16.63 5.02
C MET A 228 13.67 -16.53 6.11
N THR A 229 14.79 -15.86 5.83
CA THR A 229 15.84 -15.61 6.82
C THR A 229 15.30 -14.82 8.01
N LYS A 230 14.56 -13.73 7.79
CA LYS A 230 13.94 -12.96 8.88
C LYS A 230 12.97 -13.79 9.72
N ALA A 231 12.20 -14.67 9.09
CA ALA A 231 11.29 -15.58 9.80
C ALA A 231 12.07 -16.59 10.64
N MET A 232 13.13 -17.17 10.12
CA MET A 232 14.01 -18.09 10.85
C MET A 232 14.73 -17.41 12.00
N ASP A 233 15.27 -16.20 11.80
CA ASP A 233 15.92 -15.43 12.85
C ASP A 233 14.95 -15.12 14.00
N LYS A 234 13.70 -14.82 13.67
CA LYS A 234 12.65 -14.59 14.66
C LYS A 234 12.34 -15.87 15.46
N LEU A 235 12.27 -17.04 14.81
CA LEU A 235 12.04 -18.31 15.47
C LEU A 235 13.23 -18.73 16.35
N ASN A 236 14.44 -18.41 15.94
CA ASN A 236 15.67 -18.74 16.67
C ASN A 236 16.05 -17.66 17.70
N SER A 237 15.27 -16.60 17.84
CA SER A 237 15.58 -15.55 18.82
C SER A 237 15.48 -16.08 20.25
N PRO A 238 16.32 -15.60 21.19
CA PRO A 238 16.24 -16.00 22.60
C PRO A 238 14.88 -15.70 23.23
N GLU A 239 14.15 -14.74 22.72
CA GLU A 239 12.80 -14.35 23.18
C GLU A 239 11.75 -15.40 22.79
N SER A 240 11.76 -15.84 21.53
CA SER A 240 10.83 -16.89 21.08
C SER A 240 11.12 -18.24 21.75
N MET A 241 12.40 -18.55 21.99
CA MET A 241 12.78 -19.74 22.73
C MET A 241 12.29 -19.70 24.18
N ARG A 242 12.37 -18.54 24.85
CA ARG A 242 11.82 -18.34 26.20
C ARG A 242 10.30 -18.43 26.23
N GLU A 243 9.63 -17.90 25.22
CA GLU A 243 8.16 -17.98 25.09
C GLU A 243 7.72 -19.44 24.93
N TYR A 244 8.39 -20.21 24.08
CA TYR A 244 8.16 -21.64 23.89
C TYR A 244 8.35 -22.44 25.20
N LEU A 245 9.46 -22.21 25.93
CA LEU A 245 9.74 -22.84 27.19
C LEU A 245 8.72 -22.50 28.27
N ASN A 246 8.22 -21.25 28.29
CA ASN A 246 7.17 -20.83 29.21
C ASN A 246 5.82 -21.50 28.89
N GLU A 247 5.46 -21.60 27.60
CA GLU A 247 4.22 -22.28 27.19
C GLU A 247 4.25 -23.78 27.54
N ASP A 248 5.37 -24.44 27.32
CA ASP A 248 5.55 -25.86 27.71
C ASP A 248 5.46 -26.06 29.22
N ALA A 249 6.08 -25.17 30.00
CA ALA A 249 5.98 -25.23 31.46
C ALA A 249 4.53 -25.04 31.99
N ILE A 250 3.78 -24.12 31.34
CA ILE A 250 2.35 -23.91 31.65
C ILE A 250 1.54 -25.17 31.28
N ARG A 251 1.83 -25.77 30.15
CA ARG A 251 1.16 -27.00 29.67
C ARG A 251 1.39 -28.18 30.57
N GLU A 252 2.65 -28.40 31.00
CA GLU A 252 3.00 -29.40 31.98
C GLU A 252 2.25 -29.24 33.32
N LYS A 253 2.18 -28.00 33.82
CA LYS A 253 1.46 -27.70 35.06
C LYS A 253 -0.05 -27.96 34.92
N GLN A 254 -0.64 -27.66 33.77
CA GLN A 254 -2.06 -27.96 33.49
C GLN A 254 -2.31 -29.46 33.39
N LEU A 255 -1.40 -30.22 32.78
CA LEU A 255 -1.48 -31.70 32.72
C LEU A 255 -1.38 -32.31 34.11
N SER A 256 -0.42 -31.90 34.90
CA SER A 256 -0.24 -32.35 36.30
C SER A 256 -1.51 -32.12 37.13
N GLN A 257 -2.11 -30.92 37.04
CA GLN A 257 -3.36 -30.63 37.75
C GLN A 257 -4.54 -31.49 37.28
N LYS A 258 -4.61 -31.83 35.99
CA LYS A 258 -5.64 -32.77 35.48
C LYS A 258 -5.42 -34.18 35.99
N LEU A 259 -4.19 -34.64 36.00
CA LEU A 259 -3.83 -35.94 36.54
C LEU A 259 -4.21 -36.08 38.03
N ASP A 260 -3.88 -35.08 38.85
CA ASP A 260 -4.27 -35.05 40.27
C ASP A 260 -5.79 -35.07 40.48
N LYS A 261 -6.54 -34.40 39.64
CA LYS A 261 -8.02 -34.42 39.68
C LYS A 261 -8.56 -35.81 39.34
N ILE A 262 -8.02 -36.44 38.30
CA ILE A 262 -8.43 -37.79 37.91
C ILE A 262 -8.09 -38.80 39.00
N GLU A 263 -6.90 -38.73 39.60
CA GLU A 263 -6.49 -39.61 40.70
C GLU A 263 -7.40 -39.46 41.92
N LYS A 264 -7.78 -38.23 42.30
CA LYS A 264 -8.74 -37.97 43.35
C LYS A 264 -10.14 -38.53 43.04
N GLN A 265 -10.56 -38.49 41.79
CA GLN A 265 -11.84 -39.08 41.36
C GLN A 265 -11.81 -40.61 41.43
N ILE A 266 -10.74 -41.26 40.97
CA ILE A 266 -10.56 -42.70 41.04
C ILE A 266 -10.57 -43.17 42.49
N LYS A 267 -9.84 -42.48 43.41
CA LYS A 267 -9.84 -42.77 44.83
C LYS A 267 -11.23 -42.63 45.48
N LYS A 268 -12.06 -41.70 45.04
CA LYS A 268 -13.46 -41.55 45.51
C LYS A 268 -14.37 -42.68 45.03
N ILE A 269 -14.19 -43.14 43.80
CA ILE A 269 -14.99 -44.25 43.23
C ILE A 269 -14.60 -45.57 43.91
N GLY A 270 -13.31 -45.78 44.17
CA GLY A 270 -12.83 -46.95 44.87
C GLY A 270 -13.32 -47.06 46.33
N LYS A 271 -13.55 -45.92 47.01
CA LYS A 271 -14.13 -45.88 48.38
C LYS A 271 -15.65 -46.06 48.42
N LYS A 272 -16.37 -45.88 47.29
CA LYS A 272 -17.82 -46.14 47.20
C LYS A 272 -18.18 -47.60 46.88
N LYS A 273 -17.19 -48.41 46.52
CA LYS A 273 -17.38 -49.83 46.18
C LYS A 273 -16.97 -50.77 47.30
N LYS A 274 -16.53 -50.25 48.47
CA LYS A 274 -16.41 -50.97 49.74
C LYS A 274 -17.51 -50.53 50.71
#